data_8d8580f1d02d120bccae4b2c03150820
#
_entry.id   8d8580f1d02d120bccae4b2c03150820
#
_cell.length_a   1.000
_cell.length_b   1.000
_cell.length_c   1.000
_cell.angle_alpha   90.00
_cell.angle_beta   90.00
_cell.angle_gamma   90.00
#
_symmetry.space_group_name_H-M   'P 1'
#
loop_
_entity.id
_entity.type
_entity.pdbx_description
1 polymer ?
#
loop_
_entity_poly.entity_id
_entity_poly.type
_entity_poly.pdbx_seq_one_letter_code
_entity_poly.pdbx_strand_id
1 'polypeptide(L)'
;MSKPVTSEVVAESNPSPVVALAVVNYSNRPLFTRVYEHPDWVLPSPRTGETREQQLHYLLFRSLDFIPGQGKSAREMTADGYLGCVNPQEPLPVFAYVTNTGLKILLATTSRGINDIKLKEILRSIHKLYIANLLNPFYVYNTPVSSMKFANKLDELRSLVQ
;
A
#
# COMPACT_ATOMS: atom_id res chain seq x y z
N MET A 1 -16.83 6.93 -44.39
CA MET A 1 -16.13 5.71 -43.94
C MET A 1 -15.66 5.91 -42.52
N SER A 2 -16.40 5.35 -41.62
CA SER A 2 -15.98 5.28 -40.24
C SER A 2 -14.76 4.36 -40.19
N LYS A 3 -13.63 4.90 -39.89
CA LYS A 3 -12.59 4.06 -39.33
C LYS A 3 -13.16 3.36 -38.11
N PRO A 4 -13.02 2.05 -38.01
CA PRO A 4 -13.12 1.47 -36.70
C PRO A 4 -12.19 2.31 -35.85
N VAL A 5 -12.73 2.89 -34.83
CA VAL A 5 -11.90 3.22 -33.72
C VAL A 5 -11.23 1.88 -33.42
N THR A 6 -10.03 1.73 -33.87
CA THR A 6 -9.15 0.86 -33.16
C THR A 6 -9.27 1.39 -31.76
N SER A 7 -10.17 0.77 -31.00
CA SER A 7 -9.85 0.64 -29.63
C SER A 7 -8.39 0.29 -29.71
N GLU A 8 -7.56 1.23 -29.46
CA GLU A 8 -6.27 0.90 -28.98
C GLU A 8 -6.61 -0.11 -27.92
N VAL A 9 -6.41 -1.36 -28.26
CA VAL A 9 -6.07 -2.31 -27.25
C VAL A 9 -4.85 -1.67 -26.67
N VAL A 10 -5.08 -0.73 -25.79
CA VAL A 10 -4.08 -0.34 -24.81
C VAL A 10 -3.64 -1.68 -24.34
N ALA A 11 -2.46 -2.07 -24.81
CA ALA A 11 -1.87 -3.34 -24.45
C ALA A 11 -2.22 -3.46 -22.99
N GLU A 12 -3.09 -4.40 -22.66
CA GLU A 12 -3.60 -4.49 -21.32
C GLU A 12 -2.38 -4.68 -20.46
N SER A 13 -1.81 -3.57 -20.06
CA SER A 13 -0.80 -3.56 -19.05
C SER A 13 -1.53 -4.20 -17.89
N ASN A 14 -1.17 -5.44 -17.59
CA ASN A 14 -1.78 -6.16 -16.50
C ASN A 14 -1.96 -5.17 -15.37
N PRO A 15 -3.19 -4.94 -14.90
CA PRO A 15 -3.40 -3.94 -13.87
C PRO A 15 -2.51 -4.27 -12.69
N SER A 16 -1.91 -3.26 -12.09
CA SER A 16 -1.05 -3.47 -10.93
C SER A 16 -1.78 -4.33 -9.90
N PRO A 17 -1.14 -5.36 -9.34
CA PRO A 17 -1.74 -6.20 -8.31
C PRO A 17 -1.97 -5.48 -6.99
N VAL A 18 -1.48 -4.28 -6.81
CA VAL A 18 -1.70 -3.48 -5.59
C VAL A 18 -3.13 -2.94 -5.58
N VAL A 19 -3.92 -3.35 -4.60
CA VAL A 19 -5.33 -2.96 -4.45
C VAL A 19 -5.55 -1.97 -3.33
N ALA A 20 -4.65 -1.87 -2.38
CA ALA A 20 -4.74 -0.89 -1.31
C ALA A 20 -3.36 -0.56 -0.75
N LEU A 21 -3.24 0.65 -0.23
CA LEU A 21 -2.02 1.16 0.37
C LEU A 21 -2.37 2.01 1.59
N ALA A 22 -1.61 1.88 2.65
CA ALA A 22 -1.73 2.73 3.82
C ALA A 22 -0.37 3.17 4.33
N VAL A 23 -0.29 4.41 4.77
CA VAL A 23 0.81 4.95 5.55
C VAL A 23 0.28 5.27 6.94
N VAL A 24 0.90 4.70 7.94
CA VAL A 24 0.43 4.72 9.34
C VAL A 24 1.56 5.20 10.23
N ASN A 25 1.25 6.05 11.20
CA ASN A 25 2.26 6.53 12.12
C ASN A 25 2.62 5.49 13.21
N TYR A 26 3.56 5.84 14.08
CA TYR A 26 4.04 4.96 15.16
C TYR A 26 2.91 4.53 16.14
N SER A 27 1.87 5.34 16.30
CA SER A 27 0.71 5.02 17.15
C SER A 27 -0.45 4.39 16.39
N ASN A 28 -0.19 3.85 15.20
CA ASN A 28 -1.16 3.18 14.33
C ASN A 28 -2.30 4.08 13.84
N ARG A 29 -2.08 5.39 13.79
CA ARG A 29 -3.01 6.33 13.19
C ARG A 29 -2.76 6.42 11.68
N PRO A 30 -3.81 6.34 10.85
CA PRO A 30 -3.65 6.47 9.41
C PRO A 30 -3.26 7.90 9.03
N LEU A 31 -2.19 8.03 8.25
CA LEU A 31 -1.76 9.30 7.66
C LEU A 31 -2.19 9.42 6.21
N PHE A 32 -2.26 8.32 5.51
CA PHE A 32 -2.73 8.24 4.13
C PHE A 32 -3.26 6.84 3.85
N THR A 33 -4.40 6.75 3.19
CA THR A 33 -4.96 5.47 2.76
C THR A 33 -5.52 5.62 1.36
N ARG A 34 -5.22 4.66 0.50
CA ARG A 34 -5.68 4.64 -0.88
C ARG A 34 -6.16 3.25 -1.25
N VAL A 35 -7.32 3.17 -1.86
CA VAL A 35 -7.89 1.94 -2.40
C VAL A 35 -7.96 2.08 -3.91
N TYR A 36 -7.54 1.03 -4.63
CA TYR A 36 -7.54 0.98 -6.08
C TYR A 36 -8.55 -0.04 -6.56
N GLU A 37 -9.15 0.23 -7.70
CA GLU A 37 -10.00 -0.75 -8.36
C GLU A 37 -9.14 -1.79 -9.08
N HIS A 38 -9.60 -3.04 -9.05
CA HIS A 38 -8.95 -4.13 -9.76
C HIS A 38 -10.03 -5.04 -10.34
N PRO A 39 -9.99 -5.33 -11.66
CA PRO A 39 -11.06 -6.06 -12.33
C PRO A 39 -11.21 -7.50 -11.85
N ASP A 40 -10.11 -8.16 -11.52
CA ASP A 40 -10.09 -9.58 -11.15
C ASP A 40 -10.28 -9.81 -9.65
N TRP A 41 -10.51 -8.74 -8.90
CA TRP A 41 -10.59 -8.86 -7.47
C TRP A 41 -12.03 -9.00 -7.01
N VAL A 42 -12.35 -10.20 -6.54
CA VAL A 42 -13.62 -10.52 -5.90
C VAL A 42 -13.32 -10.89 -4.45
N LEU A 43 -13.78 -10.07 -3.52
CA LEU A 43 -13.74 -10.47 -2.11
C LEU A 43 -14.66 -11.65 -1.88
N PRO A 44 -14.21 -12.64 -1.09
CA PRO A 44 -15.10 -13.65 -0.61
C PRO A 44 -16.17 -13.02 0.28
N SER A 45 -17.43 -13.13 -0.13
CA SER A 45 -18.66 -12.72 0.57
C SER A 45 -18.54 -11.46 1.44
N PRO A 46 -18.93 -10.31 0.95
CA PRO A 46 -19.04 -9.14 1.81
C PRO A 46 -20.03 -9.48 2.94
N ARG A 47 -19.63 -9.19 4.16
CA ARG A 47 -20.60 -9.11 5.24
C ARG A 47 -21.68 -8.14 4.81
N THR A 48 -22.93 -8.49 5.04
CA THR A 48 -24.07 -7.70 4.59
C THR A 48 -23.90 -6.24 5.00
N GLY A 49 -23.78 -5.33 4.05
CA GLY A 49 -23.68 -3.90 4.25
C GLY A 49 -22.27 -3.28 4.26
N GLU A 50 -21.20 -4.08 4.16
CA GLU A 50 -19.85 -3.54 4.06
C GLU A 50 -19.48 -3.22 2.60
N THR A 51 -18.89 -2.04 2.39
CA THR A 51 -18.33 -1.68 1.10
C THR A 51 -16.95 -2.35 0.91
N ARG A 52 -16.54 -2.50 -0.34
CA ARG A 52 -15.21 -2.99 -0.72
C ARG A 52 -14.09 -2.19 -0.06
N GLU A 53 -14.25 -0.88 -0.03
CA GLU A 53 -13.30 0.03 0.59
C GLU A 53 -13.16 -0.23 2.10
N GLN A 54 -14.26 -0.40 2.80
CA GLN A 54 -14.26 -0.72 4.23
C GLN A 54 -13.57 -2.05 4.52
N GLN A 55 -13.79 -3.05 3.70
CA GLN A 55 -13.15 -4.35 3.85
C GLN A 55 -11.63 -4.27 3.66
N LEU A 56 -11.15 -3.48 2.69
CA LEU A 56 -9.73 -3.26 2.47
C LEU A 56 -9.09 -2.48 3.60
N HIS A 57 -9.75 -1.45 4.10
CA HIS A 57 -9.30 -0.72 5.27
C HIS A 57 -9.18 -1.66 6.48
N TYR A 58 -10.17 -2.47 6.72
CA TYR A 58 -10.16 -3.44 7.81
C TYR A 58 -9.00 -4.44 7.67
N LEU A 59 -8.77 -4.95 6.48
CA LEU A 59 -7.66 -5.86 6.18
C LEU A 59 -6.31 -5.20 6.50
N LEU A 60 -6.09 -3.98 6.02
CA LEU A 60 -4.85 -3.25 6.27
C LEU A 60 -4.62 -2.99 7.76
N PHE A 61 -5.63 -2.50 8.45
CA PHE A 61 -5.49 -2.16 9.88
C PHE A 61 -5.38 -3.39 10.77
N ARG A 62 -6.06 -4.46 10.44
CA ARG A 62 -5.89 -5.75 11.12
C ARG A 62 -4.47 -6.30 10.95
N SER A 63 -3.86 -6.08 9.81
CA SER A 63 -2.49 -6.52 9.54
C SER A 63 -1.46 -5.83 10.43
N LEU A 64 -1.77 -4.68 11.02
CA LEU A 64 -0.90 -4.00 11.99
C LEU A 64 -0.63 -4.85 13.24
N ASP A 65 -1.55 -5.71 13.63
CA ASP A 65 -1.40 -6.59 14.80
C ASP A 65 -0.27 -7.62 14.61
N PHE A 66 0.09 -7.90 13.37
CA PHE A 66 1.18 -8.82 13.01
C PHE A 66 2.53 -8.13 12.87
N ILE A 67 2.57 -6.81 12.99
CA ILE A 67 3.82 -6.06 12.98
C ILE A 67 4.32 -5.99 14.41
N PRO A 68 5.56 -6.45 14.68
CA PRO A 68 6.13 -6.37 16.03
C PRO A 68 6.15 -4.93 16.51
N GLY A 69 5.70 -4.73 17.76
CA GLY A 69 5.75 -3.43 18.42
C GLY A 69 7.19 -2.93 18.58
N GLN A 70 7.34 -1.69 18.99
CA GLN A 70 8.65 -1.06 19.28
C GLN A 70 9.32 -1.74 20.48
N GLY A 71 9.73 -2.98 20.29
CA GLY A 71 10.41 -3.78 21.31
C GLY A 71 11.66 -4.44 20.76
N LYS A 72 12.24 -5.32 21.56
CA LYS A 72 13.47 -6.07 21.21
C LYS A 72 13.36 -6.83 19.88
N SER A 73 12.17 -7.26 19.51
CA SER A 73 11.92 -7.97 18.25
C SER A 73 12.00 -7.08 17.01
N ALA A 74 11.81 -5.77 17.14
CA ALA A 74 11.98 -4.85 16.02
C ALA A 74 13.46 -4.71 15.60
N ARG A 75 14.40 -5.05 16.47
CA ARG A 75 15.85 -5.07 16.17
C ARG A 75 16.30 -6.34 15.46
N GLU A 76 15.54 -7.41 15.59
CA GLU A 76 15.78 -8.68 14.89
C GLU A 76 15.22 -8.67 13.46
N MET A 77 14.43 -7.66 13.14
CA MET A 77 13.89 -7.47 11.82
C MET A 77 14.99 -6.94 10.90
N THR A 78 14.92 -7.36 9.66
CA THR A 78 15.90 -6.99 8.63
C THR A 78 16.33 -5.53 8.73
N ALA A 79 17.62 -5.26 8.63
CA ALA A 79 18.22 -3.95 8.81
C ALA A 79 17.61 -2.82 7.94
N ASP A 80 16.81 -3.17 6.95
CA ASP A 80 16.18 -2.26 6.00
C ASP A 80 14.67 -2.05 6.24
N GLY A 81 14.08 -2.67 7.27
CA GLY A 81 12.68 -2.43 7.66
C GLY A 81 11.62 -3.17 6.84
N TYR A 82 12.00 -3.86 5.78
CA TYR A 82 11.06 -4.66 4.99
C TYR A 82 10.71 -5.96 5.70
N LEU A 83 9.41 -6.18 5.94
CA LEU A 83 8.91 -7.34 6.69
C LEU A 83 8.38 -8.46 5.80
N GLY A 84 8.24 -8.22 4.51
CA GLY A 84 7.56 -9.15 3.63
C GLY A 84 6.07 -9.25 3.91
N CYS A 85 5.48 -10.41 3.63
CA CYS A 85 4.06 -10.65 3.91
C CYS A 85 3.85 -10.84 5.41
N VAL A 86 3.09 -9.94 6.02
CA VAL A 86 2.84 -9.95 7.46
C VAL A 86 1.59 -10.71 7.86
N ASN A 87 0.70 -10.98 6.92
CA ASN A 87 -0.57 -11.66 7.18
C ASN A 87 -0.84 -12.74 6.12
N PRO A 88 -0.15 -13.90 6.21
CA PRO A 88 -0.24 -14.92 5.18
C PRO A 88 -1.57 -15.69 5.15
N GLN A 89 -2.37 -15.60 6.21
CA GLN A 89 -3.65 -16.31 6.33
C GLN A 89 -4.83 -15.54 5.75
N GLU A 90 -4.67 -14.27 5.48
CA GLU A 90 -5.72 -13.46 4.88
C GLU A 90 -5.86 -13.76 3.38
N PRO A 91 -7.05 -13.55 2.82
CA PRO A 91 -7.29 -13.81 1.40
C PRO A 91 -6.43 -12.97 0.46
N LEU A 92 -6.07 -11.76 0.90
CA LEU A 92 -5.13 -10.89 0.20
C LEU A 92 -3.85 -10.74 1.02
N PRO A 93 -2.68 -10.99 0.43
CA PRO A 93 -1.42 -10.77 1.13
C PRO A 93 -1.21 -9.28 1.37
N VAL A 94 -0.74 -8.96 2.58
CA VAL A 94 -0.36 -7.60 2.98
C VAL A 94 1.14 -7.59 3.24
N PHE A 95 1.84 -6.71 2.56
CA PHE A 95 3.28 -6.51 2.72
C PHE A 95 3.52 -5.24 3.52
N ALA A 96 4.49 -5.27 4.39
CA ALA A 96 4.77 -4.16 5.30
C ALA A 96 6.24 -3.72 5.25
N TYR A 97 6.41 -2.44 5.48
CA TYR A 97 7.70 -1.78 5.65
C TYR A 97 7.62 -0.87 6.89
N VAL A 98 8.56 -1.02 7.81
CA VAL A 98 8.62 -0.22 9.04
C VAL A 98 9.92 0.57 9.06
N THR A 99 9.82 1.88 9.28
CA THR A 99 10.97 2.77 9.39
C THR A 99 11.51 2.81 10.82
N ASN A 100 12.71 3.32 11.00
CA ASN A 100 13.32 3.50 12.33
C ASN A 100 12.49 4.43 13.24
N THR A 101 11.70 5.32 12.67
CA THR A 101 10.82 6.22 13.43
C THR A 101 9.46 5.61 13.76
N GLY A 102 9.24 4.36 13.36
CA GLY A 102 7.99 3.66 13.59
C GLY A 102 6.90 3.93 12.56
N LEU A 103 7.17 4.67 11.49
CA LEU A 103 6.26 4.82 10.35
C LEU A 103 6.09 3.47 9.68
N LYS A 104 4.85 3.08 9.42
CA LYS A 104 4.51 1.82 8.78
C LYS A 104 3.87 2.07 7.43
N ILE A 105 4.30 1.32 6.43
CA ILE A 105 3.74 1.37 5.08
C ILE A 105 3.21 -0.03 4.76
N LEU A 106 1.95 -0.11 4.39
CA LEU A 106 1.25 -1.37 4.11
C LEU A 106 0.78 -1.38 2.67
N LEU A 107 0.98 -2.50 2.00
CA LEU A 107 0.45 -2.78 0.67
C LEU A 107 -0.37 -4.06 0.68
N ALA A 108 -1.64 -3.98 0.29
CA ALA A 108 -2.45 -5.15 0.01
C ALA A 108 -2.41 -5.45 -1.49
N THR A 109 -2.18 -6.70 -1.84
CA THR A 109 -2.03 -7.13 -3.23
C THR A 109 -2.94 -8.31 -3.54
N THR A 110 -3.22 -8.53 -4.83
CA THR A 110 -3.99 -9.69 -5.29
C THR A 110 -3.12 -10.92 -5.52
N SER A 111 -1.81 -10.76 -5.57
CA SER A 111 -0.87 -11.84 -5.89
C SER A 111 0.18 -12.00 -4.81
N ARG A 112 0.51 -13.25 -4.49
CA ARG A 112 1.61 -13.60 -3.59
C ARG A 112 2.95 -13.72 -4.32
N GLY A 113 2.92 -13.83 -5.64
CA GLY A 113 4.09 -14.07 -6.47
C GLY A 113 4.85 -12.83 -6.91
N ILE A 114 4.68 -11.70 -6.23
CA ILE A 114 5.38 -10.47 -6.55
C ILE A 114 6.83 -10.58 -6.08
N ASN A 115 7.75 -10.08 -6.91
CA ASN A 115 9.17 -10.07 -6.57
C ASN A 115 9.43 -9.20 -5.32
N ASP A 116 9.97 -9.80 -4.28
CA ASP A 116 10.28 -9.13 -3.02
C ASP A 116 11.24 -7.95 -3.17
N ILE A 117 12.21 -8.05 -4.06
CA ILE A 117 13.17 -6.97 -4.31
C ILE A 117 12.44 -5.75 -4.85
N LYS A 118 11.52 -5.98 -5.78
CA LYS A 118 10.72 -4.91 -6.39
C LYS A 118 9.76 -4.27 -5.39
N LEU A 119 9.09 -5.07 -4.58
CA LEU A 119 8.22 -4.56 -3.50
C LEU A 119 9.00 -3.72 -2.49
N LYS A 120 10.16 -4.17 -2.10
CA LYS A 120 11.04 -3.46 -1.18
C LYS A 120 11.46 -2.10 -1.76
N GLU A 121 11.81 -2.04 -3.03
CA GLU A 121 12.15 -0.79 -3.71
C GLU A 121 10.96 0.18 -3.76
N ILE A 122 9.77 -0.32 -4.05
CA ILE A 122 8.54 0.49 -4.08
C ILE A 122 8.21 1.03 -2.70
N LEU A 123 8.24 0.19 -1.68
CA LEU A 123 7.98 0.60 -0.30
C LEU A 123 8.99 1.64 0.18
N ARG A 124 10.25 1.47 -0.16
CA ARG A 124 11.30 2.45 0.12
C ARG A 124 11.06 3.77 -0.61
N SER A 125 10.59 3.72 -1.85
CA SER A 125 10.23 4.92 -2.62
C SER A 125 9.04 5.66 -2.04
N ILE A 126 8.05 4.95 -1.51
CA ILE A 126 6.91 5.53 -0.79
C ILE A 126 7.39 6.25 0.47
N HIS A 127 8.32 5.65 1.21
CA HIS A 127 8.94 6.29 2.37
C HIS A 127 9.66 7.59 1.99
N LYS A 128 10.40 7.59 0.90
CA LYS A 128 11.07 8.81 0.40
C LYS A 128 10.06 9.90 0.02
N LEU A 129 8.94 9.53 -0.58
CA LEU A 129 7.85 10.47 -0.89
C LEU A 129 7.26 11.09 0.37
N TYR A 130 7.07 10.29 1.40
CA TYR A 130 6.59 10.79 2.69
C TYR A 130 7.58 11.76 3.33
N ILE A 131 8.86 11.45 3.31
CA ILE A 131 9.91 12.35 3.79
C ILE A 131 9.90 13.67 3.01
N ALA A 132 9.75 13.62 1.69
CA ALA A 132 9.63 14.82 0.86
C ALA A 132 8.40 15.66 1.24
N ASN A 133 7.29 15.00 1.59
CA ASN A 133 6.10 15.69 2.08
C ASN A 133 6.33 16.37 3.44
N LEU A 134 7.15 15.78 4.30
CA LEU A 134 7.55 16.41 5.59
C LEU A 134 8.32 17.71 5.40
N LEU A 135 9.01 17.88 4.29
CA LEU A 135 9.76 19.10 3.98
C LEU A 135 8.85 20.24 3.49
N ASN A 136 7.59 19.98 3.24
CA ASN A 136 6.62 21.00 2.92
C ASN A 136 6.30 21.82 4.18
N PRO A 137 6.57 23.14 4.20
CA PRO A 137 6.35 23.97 5.38
C PRO A 137 4.87 24.09 5.80
N PHE A 138 3.95 23.79 4.90
CA PHE A 138 2.50 23.80 5.18
C PHE A 138 1.96 22.46 5.69
N TYR A 139 2.80 21.43 5.71
CA TYR A 139 2.42 20.14 6.27
C TYR A 139 2.73 20.09 7.77
N VAL A 140 1.71 19.76 8.56
CA VAL A 140 1.88 19.54 10.00
C VAL A 140 2.28 18.08 10.23
N TYR A 141 3.41 17.88 10.89
CA TYR A 141 3.93 16.55 11.22
C TYR A 141 2.86 15.70 11.92
N ASN A 142 2.79 14.46 11.53
CA ASN A 142 1.90 13.45 12.13
C ASN A 142 0.40 13.69 11.91
N THR A 143 0.04 14.48 10.92
CA THR A 143 -1.33 14.67 10.48
C THR A 143 -1.59 13.99 9.14
N PRO A 144 -2.86 13.73 8.77
CA PRO A 144 -3.19 13.13 7.48
C PRO A 144 -2.61 13.92 6.31
N VAL A 145 -2.08 13.19 5.32
CA VAL A 145 -1.52 13.79 4.10
C VAL A 145 -2.66 14.07 3.13
N SER A 146 -2.83 15.34 2.75
CA SER A 146 -3.86 15.78 1.80
C SER A 146 -3.29 16.25 0.46
N SER A 147 -1.99 16.14 0.25
CA SER A 147 -1.32 16.58 -0.97
C SER A 147 -1.71 15.75 -2.18
N MET A 148 -2.25 16.40 -3.20
CA MET A 148 -2.54 15.77 -4.51
C MET A 148 -1.26 15.29 -5.20
N LYS A 149 -0.17 16.03 -5.05
CA LYS A 149 1.14 15.64 -5.59
C LYS A 149 1.63 14.33 -4.97
N PHE A 150 1.47 14.18 -3.67
CA PHE A 150 1.79 12.93 -2.97
C PHE A 150 0.96 11.77 -3.49
N ALA A 151 -0.36 11.94 -3.58
CA ALA A 151 -1.28 10.91 -4.08
C ALA A 151 -0.96 10.51 -5.53
N ASN A 152 -0.70 11.46 -6.40
CA ASN A 152 -0.37 11.19 -7.80
C ASN A 152 0.94 10.42 -7.95
N LYS A 153 1.95 10.77 -7.18
CA LYS A 153 3.23 10.04 -7.20
C LYS A 153 3.11 8.63 -6.64
N LEU A 154 2.26 8.42 -5.64
CA LEU A 154 1.95 7.09 -5.15
C LEU A 154 1.25 6.24 -6.22
N ASP A 155 0.33 6.82 -6.95
CA ASP A 155 -0.36 6.13 -8.05
C ASP A 155 0.63 5.72 -9.16
N GLU A 156 1.61 6.55 -9.46
CA GLU A 156 2.71 6.21 -10.38
C GLU A 156 3.56 5.05 -9.85
N LEU A 157 3.93 5.06 -8.59
CA LEU A 157 4.69 3.97 -7.97
C LEU A 157 3.92 2.66 -7.96
N ARG A 158 2.62 2.73 -7.67
CA ARG A 158 1.74 1.56 -7.73
C ARG A 158 1.77 0.92 -9.12
N SER A 159 1.73 1.72 -10.18
CA SER A 159 1.72 1.21 -11.54
C SER A 159 3.00 0.47 -11.94
N LEU A 160 4.10 0.69 -11.23
CA LEU A 160 5.37 -0.02 -11.45
C LEU A 160 5.36 -1.44 -10.86
N VAL A 161 4.45 -1.76 -9.97
CA VAL A 161 4.28 -3.11 -9.43
C VAL A 161 3.45 -3.92 -10.40
N GLN A 162 4.02 -4.99 -10.90
CA GLN A 162 3.36 -5.93 -11.82
C GLN A 162 3.52 -7.36 -11.36
#